data_00e8da92dcf195178526a4c6c54d0a54
#
_entry.id   00e8da92dcf195178526a4c6c54d0a54
#
_cell.length_a   1.000
_cell.length_b   1.000
_cell.length_c   1.000
_cell.angle_alpha   90.00
_cell.angle_beta   90.00
_cell.angle_gamma   90.00
#
_symmetry.space_group_name_H-M   'P 1'
#
loop_
_entity.id
_entity.type
_entity.pdbx_description
1 polymer ?
#
loop_
_entity_poly.entity_id
_entity_poly.type
_entity_poly.pdbx_seq_one_letter_code
_entity_poly.pdbx_strand_id
1 'polypeptide(L)'
;MLAKDEIITFKEVNKWYGDFHALKSINLSIHKGERLVICGPSGSGKSTLIRCINGLEQYDSGKITVNSHLLDPKNLKAVRGKVGMVFQHFNLFPHMTVLDNLTLAPRRTLGMSKTEAETLAIQYLERVHIAHQANKFPGQLSGGQQQRVAIARSLCMKPDILLFDEPTSALDPEMIHEVLDVMKELADEGITMVCVTHEMGFARKVADRVVFMDEGEIVEIAPPALLFDQPQNTRTQSFLRKILSY
;
A
#
# COMPACT_ATOMS: atom_id res chain seq x y z
N MET A 1 17.94 -21.13 -9.06
CA MET A 1 16.91 -20.19 -8.62
C MET A 1 16.65 -19.24 -9.79
N LEU A 2 15.43 -19.24 -10.35
CA LEU A 2 15.04 -18.22 -11.33
C LEU A 2 15.11 -16.86 -10.64
N ALA A 3 15.78 -15.88 -11.25
CA ALA A 3 15.78 -14.52 -10.74
C ALA A 3 14.32 -14.06 -10.63
N LYS A 4 13.87 -13.66 -9.44
CA LYS A 4 12.52 -13.10 -9.27
C LYS A 4 12.48 -11.79 -10.06
N ASP A 5 11.46 -11.64 -10.91
CA ASP A 5 11.28 -10.42 -11.71
C ASP A 5 11.09 -9.20 -10.79
N GLU A 6 11.97 -8.22 -10.89
CA GLU A 6 11.82 -6.94 -10.20
C GLU A 6 10.65 -6.17 -10.82
N ILE A 7 9.63 -5.87 -10.01
CA ILE A 7 8.44 -5.14 -10.45
C ILE A 7 8.52 -3.65 -10.09
N ILE A 8 9.26 -3.31 -9.02
CA ILE A 8 9.55 -1.93 -8.62
C ILE A 8 11.04 -1.83 -8.30
N THR A 9 11.70 -0.78 -8.82
CA THR A 9 13.08 -0.45 -8.46
C THR A 9 13.26 1.03 -8.16
N PHE A 10 13.99 1.31 -7.10
CA PHE A 10 14.49 2.63 -6.75
C PHE A 10 16.01 2.62 -6.90
N LYS A 11 16.57 3.62 -7.58
CA LYS A 11 18.03 3.80 -7.74
C LYS A 11 18.41 5.23 -7.40
N GLU A 12 19.11 5.40 -6.29
CA GLU A 12 19.59 6.69 -5.78
C GLU A 12 18.50 7.76 -5.73
N VAL A 13 17.29 7.38 -5.26
CA VAL A 13 16.14 8.27 -5.26
C VAL A 13 16.20 9.23 -4.10
N ASN A 14 16.06 10.52 -4.43
CA ASN A 14 16.03 11.60 -3.46
C ASN A 14 14.74 12.42 -3.61
N LYS A 15 14.23 12.92 -2.47
CA LYS A 15 13.06 13.79 -2.42
C LYS A 15 13.25 14.88 -1.36
N TRP A 16 13.00 16.13 -1.74
CA TRP A 16 13.00 17.27 -0.83
C TRP A 16 11.61 17.93 -0.76
N TYR A 17 11.30 18.50 0.39
CA TYR A 17 10.19 19.43 0.61
C TYR A 17 10.80 20.75 1.13
N GLY A 18 11.05 21.70 0.24
CA GLY A 18 11.90 22.85 0.56
C GLY A 18 13.29 22.40 0.98
N ASP A 19 13.73 22.77 2.17
CA ASP A 19 15.04 22.36 2.72
C ASP A 19 15.02 20.98 3.41
N PHE A 20 13.84 20.40 3.59
CA PHE A 20 13.71 19.10 4.25
C PHE A 20 13.95 17.94 3.28
N HIS A 21 15.04 17.17 3.53
CA HIS A 21 15.41 16.01 2.72
C HIS A 21 14.65 14.77 3.21
N ALA A 22 13.49 14.49 2.59
CA ALA A 22 12.55 13.47 3.02
C ALA A 22 12.91 12.05 2.59
N LEU A 23 13.61 11.89 1.44
CA LEU A 23 14.16 10.60 0.99
C LEU A 23 15.61 10.85 0.56
N LYS A 24 16.54 10.05 1.10
CA LYS A 24 17.98 10.22 0.93
C LYS A 24 18.56 8.99 0.25
N SER A 25 18.91 9.12 -1.05
CA SER A 25 19.59 8.10 -1.86
C SER A 25 18.96 6.71 -1.73
N ILE A 26 17.63 6.62 -1.81
CA ILE A 26 16.90 5.37 -1.65
C ILE A 26 17.26 4.39 -2.76
N ASN A 27 17.73 3.20 -2.36
CA ASN A 27 17.97 2.04 -3.21
C ASN A 27 17.11 0.88 -2.69
N LEU A 28 16.16 0.43 -3.51
CA LEU A 28 15.23 -0.64 -3.12
C LEU A 28 14.74 -1.36 -4.37
N SER A 29 14.70 -2.69 -4.34
CA SER A 29 14.00 -3.49 -5.34
C SER A 29 12.89 -4.32 -4.68
N ILE A 30 11.77 -4.46 -5.38
CA ILE A 30 10.61 -5.25 -4.96
C ILE A 30 10.28 -6.21 -6.09
N HIS A 31 10.07 -7.48 -5.76
CA HIS A 31 9.80 -8.52 -6.72
C HIS A 31 8.31 -8.78 -6.91
N LYS A 32 7.95 -9.33 -8.07
CA LYS A 32 6.57 -9.72 -8.35
C LYS A 32 6.07 -10.75 -7.33
N GLY A 33 4.88 -10.51 -6.77
CA GLY A 33 4.28 -11.35 -5.73
C GLY A 33 4.91 -11.17 -4.35
N GLU A 34 5.86 -10.23 -4.17
CA GLU A 34 6.46 -9.95 -2.88
C GLU A 34 5.55 -9.09 -2.00
N ARG A 35 5.55 -9.40 -0.72
CA ARG A 35 4.88 -8.63 0.34
C ARG A 35 5.93 -7.89 1.15
N LEU A 36 6.14 -6.61 0.82
CA LEU A 36 7.07 -5.73 1.51
C LEU A 36 6.33 -4.89 2.55
N VAL A 37 6.81 -4.91 3.77
CA VAL A 37 6.32 -4.01 4.82
C VAL A 37 7.38 -2.96 5.12
N ILE A 38 6.97 -1.71 5.25
CA ILE A 38 7.82 -0.57 5.60
C ILE A 38 7.38 -0.05 6.96
N CYS A 39 8.30 -0.01 7.91
CA CYS A 39 8.08 0.51 9.25
C CYS A 39 9.14 1.55 9.63
N GLY A 40 8.90 2.28 10.72
CA GLY A 40 9.79 3.32 11.22
C GLY A 40 9.03 4.46 11.89
N PRO A 41 9.71 5.40 12.57
CA PRO A 41 9.07 6.50 13.26
C PRO A 41 8.29 7.43 12.31
N SER A 42 7.38 8.22 12.86
CA SER A 42 6.68 9.27 12.11
C SER A 42 7.70 10.26 11.52
N GLY A 43 7.46 10.71 10.28
CA GLY A 43 8.39 11.61 9.58
C GLY A 43 9.61 10.94 8.95
N SER A 44 9.78 9.61 9.03
CA SER A 44 10.94 8.92 8.44
C SER A 44 10.89 8.75 6.91
N GLY A 45 9.87 9.27 6.21
CA GLY A 45 9.78 9.23 4.75
C GLY A 45 8.95 8.07 4.16
N LYS A 46 8.35 7.19 4.98
CA LYS A 46 7.59 6.00 4.54
C LYS A 46 6.47 6.31 3.55
N SER A 47 5.57 7.23 3.93
CA SER A 47 4.46 7.64 3.05
C SER A 47 4.94 8.34 1.78
N THR A 48 6.01 9.13 1.87
CA THR A 48 6.64 9.73 0.70
C THR A 48 7.18 8.67 -0.25
N LEU A 49 7.88 7.66 0.27
CA LEU A 49 8.45 6.57 -0.52
C LEU A 49 7.34 5.80 -1.27
N ILE A 50 6.28 5.38 -0.57
CA ILE A 50 5.20 4.61 -1.19
C ILE A 50 4.42 5.46 -2.22
N ARG A 51 4.22 6.76 -1.97
CA ARG A 51 3.56 7.69 -2.89
C ARG A 51 4.39 8.01 -4.13
N CYS A 52 5.71 7.87 -4.06
CA CYS A 52 6.56 7.96 -5.24
C CYS A 52 6.31 6.79 -6.22
N ILE A 53 5.92 5.59 -5.76
CA ILE A 53 5.69 4.42 -6.63
C ILE A 53 4.58 4.66 -7.65
N ASN A 54 3.50 5.35 -7.26
CA ASN A 54 2.38 5.66 -8.16
C ASN A 54 2.43 7.09 -8.72
N GLY A 55 3.52 7.82 -8.43
CA GLY A 55 3.74 9.19 -8.87
C GLY A 55 2.78 10.21 -8.27
N LEU A 56 2.18 9.93 -7.11
CA LEU A 56 1.46 10.95 -6.33
C LEU A 56 2.45 11.98 -5.76
N GLU A 57 3.63 11.53 -5.37
CA GLU A 57 4.76 12.38 -5.05
C GLU A 57 5.81 12.28 -6.15
N GLN A 58 6.32 13.42 -6.59
CA GLN A 58 7.43 13.48 -7.55
C GLN A 58 8.75 13.44 -6.78
N TYR A 59 9.65 12.55 -7.18
CA TYR A 59 11.03 12.55 -6.68
C TYR A 59 11.88 13.58 -7.44
N ASP A 60 12.94 14.07 -6.81
CA ASP A 60 13.75 15.17 -7.36
C ASP A 60 15.01 14.67 -8.10
N SER A 61 15.55 13.52 -7.70
CA SER A 61 16.67 12.88 -8.40
C SER A 61 16.66 11.37 -8.24
N GLY A 62 17.44 10.66 -9.04
CA GLY A 62 17.44 9.19 -9.11
C GLY A 62 16.51 8.63 -10.17
N LYS A 63 16.13 7.37 -10.03
CA LYS A 63 15.24 6.67 -10.98
C LYS A 63 14.31 5.74 -10.24
N ILE A 64 13.02 5.78 -10.59
CA ILE A 64 12.03 4.79 -10.16
C ILE A 64 11.50 4.08 -11.40
N THR A 65 11.50 2.74 -11.38
CA THR A 65 10.89 1.92 -12.44
C THR A 65 9.77 1.08 -11.83
N VAL A 66 8.61 1.05 -12.49
CA VAL A 66 7.44 0.27 -12.07
C VAL A 66 6.91 -0.49 -13.28
N ASN A 67 6.74 -1.81 -13.15
CA ASN A 67 6.32 -2.66 -14.28
C ASN A 67 7.18 -2.42 -15.54
N SER A 68 8.50 -2.33 -15.38
CA SER A 68 9.46 -2.04 -16.47
C SER A 68 9.31 -0.65 -17.11
N HIS A 69 8.46 0.22 -16.59
CA HIS A 69 8.32 1.60 -17.06
C HIS A 69 9.05 2.55 -16.12
N LEU A 70 9.93 3.39 -16.67
CA LEU A 70 10.49 4.51 -15.92
C LEU A 70 9.34 5.44 -15.50
N LEU A 71 9.30 5.80 -14.23
CA LEU A 71 8.28 6.70 -13.71
C LEU A 71 8.61 8.15 -14.11
N ASP A 72 8.00 8.57 -15.20
CA ASP A 72 8.09 9.92 -15.74
C ASP A 72 6.69 10.42 -16.16
N PRO A 73 6.51 11.70 -16.48
CA PRO A 73 5.20 12.23 -16.87
C PRO A 73 4.53 11.51 -18.06
N LYS A 74 5.32 10.90 -18.97
CA LYS A 74 4.81 10.21 -20.17
C LYS A 74 4.20 8.85 -19.81
N ASN A 75 4.79 8.15 -18.83
CA ASN A 75 4.40 6.80 -18.44
C ASN A 75 3.46 6.77 -17.22
N LEU A 76 3.25 7.91 -16.54
CA LEU A 76 2.51 8.01 -15.29
C LEU A 76 1.09 7.41 -15.37
N LYS A 77 0.39 7.64 -16.50
CA LYS A 77 -0.97 7.10 -16.69
C LYS A 77 -0.96 5.57 -16.77
N ALA A 78 0.00 4.98 -17.46
CA ALA A 78 0.15 3.53 -17.59
C ALA A 78 0.48 2.90 -16.22
N VAL A 79 1.40 3.49 -15.46
CA VAL A 79 1.75 3.06 -14.10
C VAL A 79 0.55 3.13 -13.18
N ARG A 80 -0.17 4.26 -13.12
CA ARG A 80 -1.35 4.44 -12.27
C ARG A 80 -2.49 3.47 -12.58
N GLY A 81 -2.60 2.99 -13.81
CA GLY A 81 -3.58 1.97 -14.20
C GLY A 81 -3.28 0.59 -13.64
N LYS A 82 -2.04 0.35 -13.19
CA LYS A 82 -1.53 -0.94 -12.71
C LYS A 82 -1.15 -0.96 -11.24
N VAL A 83 -1.21 0.18 -10.58
CA VAL A 83 -0.86 0.35 -9.17
C VAL A 83 -2.08 0.86 -8.41
N GLY A 84 -2.67 0.00 -7.60
CA GLY A 84 -3.73 0.37 -6.67
C GLY A 84 -3.15 1.00 -5.41
N MET A 85 -3.85 1.96 -4.83
CA MET A 85 -3.45 2.57 -3.55
C MET A 85 -4.62 2.68 -2.60
N VAL A 86 -4.38 2.27 -1.38
CA VAL A 86 -5.27 2.36 -0.23
C VAL A 86 -4.64 3.32 0.78
N PHE A 87 -5.38 4.36 1.15
CA PHE A 87 -4.89 5.44 2.01
C PHE A 87 -5.35 5.26 3.45
N GLN A 88 -4.71 5.95 4.37
CA GLN A 88 -5.10 6.08 5.77
C GLN A 88 -6.52 6.63 5.93
N HIS A 89 -6.86 7.70 5.19
CA HIS A 89 -8.22 8.21 5.08
C HIS A 89 -8.85 7.61 3.84
N PHE A 90 -9.87 6.85 3.96
CA PHE A 90 -10.53 5.99 2.96
C PHE A 90 -10.70 6.60 1.56
N ASN A 91 -10.77 7.93 1.46
CA ASN A 91 -10.90 8.73 0.22
C ASN A 91 -12.06 8.27 -0.67
N LEU A 92 -13.15 7.81 -0.07
CA LEU A 92 -14.38 7.50 -0.79
C LEU A 92 -15.11 8.78 -1.19
N PHE A 93 -15.81 8.73 -2.32
CA PHE A 93 -16.69 9.82 -2.75
C PHE A 93 -17.95 9.80 -1.89
N PRO A 94 -18.17 10.80 -0.99
CA PRO A 94 -19.23 10.73 0.01
C PRO A 94 -20.63 10.85 -0.57
N HIS A 95 -20.77 11.44 -1.77
CA HIS A 95 -22.02 11.65 -2.49
C HIS A 95 -22.38 10.48 -3.44
N MET A 96 -21.59 9.43 -3.45
CA MET A 96 -21.79 8.23 -4.27
C MET A 96 -22.01 7.02 -3.36
N THR A 97 -22.83 6.08 -3.83
CA THR A 97 -22.99 4.80 -3.14
C THR A 97 -21.67 4.01 -3.12
N VAL A 98 -21.58 2.97 -2.29
CA VAL A 98 -20.46 2.03 -2.30
C VAL A 98 -20.27 1.46 -3.70
N LEU A 99 -21.33 0.97 -4.33
CA LEU A 99 -21.30 0.40 -5.68
C LEU A 99 -20.80 1.42 -6.71
N ASP A 100 -21.27 2.67 -6.65
CA ASP A 100 -20.84 3.72 -7.56
C ASP A 100 -19.36 4.08 -7.36
N ASN A 101 -18.87 4.11 -6.11
CA ASN A 101 -17.44 4.30 -5.80
C ASN A 101 -16.55 3.25 -6.48
N LEU A 102 -16.99 1.99 -6.55
CA LEU A 102 -16.22 0.91 -7.15
C LEU A 102 -16.32 0.91 -8.69
N THR A 103 -17.49 1.27 -9.25
CA THR A 103 -17.75 1.16 -10.68
C THR A 103 -17.26 2.35 -11.49
N LEU A 104 -17.02 3.50 -10.87
CA LEU A 104 -16.65 4.74 -11.55
C LEU A 104 -15.36 4.59 -12.38
N ALA A 105 -14.28 4.11 -11.75
CA ALA A 105 -12.98 4.01 -12.40
C ALA A 105 -12.95 2.93 -13.50
N PRO A 106 -13.44 1.70 -13.30
CA PRO A 106 -13.54 0.69 -14.35
C PRO A 106 -14.31 1.15 -15.58
N ARG A 107 -15.43 1.84 -15.39
CA ARG A 107 -16.23 2.38 -16.50
C ARG A 107 -15.51 3.48 -17.26
N ARG A 108 -14.84 4.39 -16.55
CA ARG A 108 -14.17 5.55 -17.17
C ARG A 108 -12.80 5.24 -17.77
N THR A 109 -12.07 4.33 -17.14
CA THR A 109 -10.66 4.08 -17.48
C THR A 109 -10.49 2.79 -18.30
N LEU A 110 -11.25 1.72 -17.96
CA LEU A 110 -11.18 0.44 -18.65
C LEU A 110 -12.26 0.27 -19.71
N GLY A 111 -13.18 1.25 -19.86
CA GLY A 111 -14.26 1.21 -20.85
C GLY A 111 -15.32 0.14 -20.59
N MET A 112 -15.42 -0.36 -19.35
CA MET A 112 -16.42 -1.37 -18.98
C MET A 112 -17.84 -0.82 -19.10
N SER A 113 -18.77 -1.64 -19.56
CA SER A 113 -20.20 -1.36 -19.46
C SER A 113 -20.64 -1.25 -18.00
N LYS A 114 -21.81 -0.67 -17.77
CA LYS A 114 -22.37 -0.55 -16.41
C LYS A 114 -22.51 -1.93 -15.75
N THR A 115 -23.10 -2.88 -16.46
CA THR A 115 -23.36 -4.25 -15.94
C THR A 115 -22.05 -4.98 -15.62
N GLU A 116 -21.04 -4.93 -16.49
CA GLU A 116 -19.75 -5.57 -16.24
C GLU A 116 -19.06 -4.96 -15.00
N ALA A 117 -19.08 -3.63 -14.87
CA ALA A 117 -18.48 -2.96 -13.73
C ALA A 117 -19.21 -3.26 -12.41
N GLU A 118 -20.57 -3.32 -12.44
CA GLU A 118 -21.37 -3.69 -11.26
C GLU A 118 -21.12 -5.14 -10.85
N THR A 119 -21.08 -6.08 -11.79
CA THR A 119 -20.76 -7.49 -11.51
C THR A 119 -19.36 -7.60 -10.85
N LEU A 120 -18.38 -6.94 -11.43
CA LEU A 120 -17.01 -6.93 -10.88
C LEU A 120 -16.96 -6.29 -9.49
N ALA A 121 -17.68 -5.19 -9.29
CA ALA A 121 -17.74 -4.50 -8.00
C ALA A 121 -18.35 -5.39 -6.90
N ILE A 122 -19.45 -6.08 -7.20
CA ILE A 122 -20.08 -7.01 -6.24
C ILE A 122 -19.12 -8.14 -5.89
N GLN A 123 -18.42 -8.75 -6.86
CA GLN A 123 -17.42 -9.79 -6.61
C GLN A 123 -16.33 -9.31 -5.62
N TYR A 124 -15.81 -8.09 -5.79
CA TYR A 124 -14.82 -7.57 -4.87
C TYR A 124 -15.40 -7.14 -3.52
N LEU A 125 -16.65 -6.70 -3.46
CA LEU A 125 -17.33 -6.44 -2.19
C LEU A 125 -17.59 -7.73 -1.41
N GLU A 126 -17.93 -8.84 -2.09
CA GLU A 126 -18.04 -10.17 -1.46
C GLU A 126 -16.68 -10.60 -0.89
N ARG A 127 -15.60 -10.40 -1.65
CA ARG A 127 -14.25 -10.77 -1.28
C ARG A 127 -13.72 -10.01 -0.05
N VAL A 128 -14.19 -8.79 0.17
CA VAL A 128 -13.88 -8.01 1.38
C VAL A 128 -15.00 -8.06 2.41
N HIS A 129 -15.94 -9.01 2.28
CA HIS A 129 -17.02 -9.32 3.22
C HIS A 129 -18.00 -8.17 3.50
N ILE A 130 -18.31 -7.35 2.46
CA ILE A 130 -19.16 -6.16 2.64
C ILE A 130 -20.21 -5.96 1.52
N ALA A 131 -20.53 -6.98 0.71
CA ALA A 131 -21.46 -6.87 -0.41
C ALA A 131 -22.86 -6.36 -0.01
N HIS A 132 -23.32 -6.70 1.21
CA HIS A 132 -24.60 -6.25 1.76
C HIS A 132 -24.71 -4.73 1.96
N GLN A 133 -23.60 -4.00 1.85
CA GLN A 133 -23.53 -2.54 1.98
C GLN A 133 -23.47 -1.81 0.63
N ALA A 134 -23.58 -2.50 -0.51
CA ALA A 134 -23.36 -1.95 -1.86
C ALA A 134 -24.16 -0.67 -2.16
N ASN A 135 -25.38 -0.58 -1.66
CA ASN A 135 -26.29 0.54 -1.91
C ASN A 135 -26.21 1.67 -0.88
N LYS A 136 -25.37 1.53 0.15
CA LYS A 136 -25.18 2.58 1.17
C LYS A 136 -24.18 3.63 0.72
N PHE A 137 -24.25 4.78 1.35
CA PHE A 137 -23.27 5.86 1.22
C PHE A 137 -22.14 5.69 2.26
N PRO A 138 -20.91 6.19 2.00
CA PRO A 138 -19.78 6.08 2.92
C PRO A 138 -20.10 6.53 4.36
N GLY A 139 -20.84 7.64 4.54
CA GLY A 139 -21.21 8.14 5.85
C GLY A 139 -22.14 7.24 6.69
N GLN A 140 -22.66 6.15 6.09
CA GLN A 140 -23.48 5.15 6.77
C GLN A 140 -22.67 3.91 7.20
N LEU A 141 -21.35 3.91 6.94
CA LEU A 141 -20.44 2.80 7.20
C LEU A 141 -19.51 3.11 8.37
N SER A 142 -19.12 2.08 9.13
CA SER A 142 -18.02 2.20 10.09
C SER A 142 -16.69 2.46 9.38
N GLY A 143 -15.66 2.91 10.12
CA GLY A 143 -14.32 3.13 9.56
C GLY A 143 -13.74 1.89 8.90
N GLY A 144 -13.80 0.72 9.56
CA GLY A 144 -13.35 -0.54 9.01
C GLY A 144 -14.10 -0.97 7.75
N GLN A 145 -15.43 -0.70 7.71
CA GLN A 145 -16.22 -0.92 6.51
C GLN A 145 -15.81 -0.01 5.36
N GLN A 146 -15.59 1.29 5.63
CA GLN A 146 -15.10 2.23 4.62
C GLN A 146 -13.74 1.82 4.08
N GLN A 147 -12.84 1.35 4.94
CA GLN A 147 -11.51 0.87 4.52
C GLN A 147 -11.60 -0.37 3.63
N ARG A 148 -12.46 -1.33 3.97
CA ARG A 148 -12.70 -2.50 3.11
C ARG A 148 -13.29 -2.11 1.76
N VAL A 149 -14.17 -1.11 1.71
CA VAL A 149 -14.66 -0.53 0.44
C VAL A 149 -13.52 0.12 -0.36
N ALA A 150 -12.59 0.84 0.30
CA ALA A 150 -11.43 1.43 -0.37
C ALA A 150 -10.48 0.37 -0.95
N ILE A 151 -10.29 -0.75 -0.24
CA ILE A 151 -9.56 -1.91 -0.75
C ILE A 151 -10.27 -2.49 -1.99
N ALA A 152 -11.57 -2.80 -1.90
CA ALA A 152 -12.35 -3.34 -3.00
C ALA A 152 -12.33 -2.41 -4.23
N ARG A 153 -12.42 -1.09 -4.02
CA ARG A 153 -12.32 -0.09 -5.10
C ARG A 153 -10.97 -0.16 -5.82
N SER A 154 -9.87 -0.31 -5.07
CA SER A 154 -8.55 -0.47 -5.67
C SER A 154 -8.45 -1.76 -6.49
N LEU A 155 -9.02 -2.86 -6.01
CA LEU A 155 -9.03 -4.16 -6.69
C LEU A 155 -9.84 -4.15 -8.00
N CYS A 156 -10.91 -3.34 -8.10
CA CYS A 156 -11.70 -3.21 -9.32
C CYS A 156 -10.89 -2.75 -10.55
N MET A 157 -9.75 -2.11 -10.35
CA MET A 157 -8.83 -1.75 -11.43
C MET A 157 -7.91 -2.88 -11.86
N LYS A 158 -7.98 -4.06 -11.22
CA LYS A 158 -7.12 -5.24 -11.46
C LYS A 158 -5.63 -4.86 -11.46
N PRO A 159 -5.14 -4.27 -10.36
CA PRO A 159 -3.76 -3.82 -10.27
C PRO A 159 -2.78 -5.00 -10.18
N ASP A 160 -1.55 -4.78 -10.66
CA ASP A 160 -0.44 -5.72 -10.48
C ASP A 160 0.24 -5.52 -9.11
N ILE A 161 0.08 -4.32 -8.53
CA ILE A 161 0.69 -3.88 -7.27
C ILE A 161 -0.37 -3.18 -6.43
N LEU A 162 -0.45 -3.55 -5.14
CA LEU A 162 -1.26 -2.84 -4.13
C LEU A 162 -0.36 -2.13 -3.13
N LEU A 163 -0.59 -0.84 -2.98
CA LEU A 163 0.08 0.02 -2.01
C LEU A 163 -0.89 0.33 -0.85
N PHE A 164 -0.42 0.19 0.39
CA PHE A 164 -1.17 0.50 1.60
C PHE A 164 -0.40 1.55 2.42
N ASP A 165 -0.95 2.74 2.55
CA ASP A 165 -0.36 3.84 3.33
C ASP A 165 -1.10 3.96 4.67
N GLU A 166 -0.60 3.28 5.69
CA GLU A 166 -1.15 3.22 7.04
C GLU A 166 -2.66 2.89 7.09
N PRO A 167 -3.10 1.76 6.51
CA PRO A 167 -4.52 1.49 6.26
C PRO A 167 -5.37 1.33 7.54
N THR A 168 -4.76 1.19 8.70
CA THR A 168 -5.45 0.98 10.00
C THR A 168 -5.34 2.16 10.94
N SER A 169 -4.51 3.17 10.64
CA SER A 169 -4.21 4.27 11.60
C SER A 169 -5.38 5.20 11.91
N ALA A 170 -6.43 5.20 11.08
CA ALA A 170 -7.66 5.98 11.31
C ALA A 170 -8.82 5.14 11.84
N LEU A 171 -8.55 3.91 12.32
CA LEU A 171 -9.56 2.95 12.77
C LEU A 171 -9.53 2.78 14.27
N ASP A 172 -10.70 2.52 14.85
CA ASP A 172 -10.81 2.04 16.21
C ASP A 172 -10.20 0.63 16.35
N PRO A 173 -9.58 0.27 17.49
CA PRO A 173 -8.90 -1.02 17.66
C PRO A 173 -9.75 -2.24 17.32
N GLU A 174 -11.06 -2.20 17.58
CA GLU A 174 -12.00 -3.28 17.30
C GLU A 174 -12.16 -3.56 15.77
N MET A 175 -11.92 -2.54 14.95
CA MET A 175 -12.10 -2.62 13.49
C MET A 175 -10.82 -3.00 12.74
N ILE A 176 -9.66 -2.91 13.40
CA ILE A 176 -8.36 -3.17 12.77
C ILE A 176 -8.27 -4.61 12.28
N HIS A 177 -8.74 -5.56 13.06
CA HIS A 177 -8.66 -6.99 12.74
C HIS A 177 -9.37 -7.34 11.44
N GLU A 178 -10.56 -6.80 11.19
CA GLU A 178 -11.34 -7.06 9.97
C GLU A 178 -10.60 -6.60 8.70
N VAL A 179 -9.88 -5.48 8.79
CA VAL A 179 -9.09 -4.94 7.67
C VAL A 179 -7.81 -5.75 7.46
N LEU A 180 -7.12 -6.13 8.53
CA LEU A 180 -5.91 -6.94 8.46
C LEU A 180 -6.18 -8.35 7.95
N ASP A 181 -7.32 -8.95 8.27
CA ASP A 181 -7.72 -10.27 7.76
C ASP A 181 -7.92 -10.22 6.24
N VAL A 182 -8.63 -9.21 5.72
CA VAL A 182 -8.76 -8.99 4.27
C VAL A 182 -7.38 -8.79 3.62
N MET A 183 -6.50 -7.99 4.21
CA MET A 183 -5.15 -7.78 3.67
C MET A 183 -4.33 -9.08 3.66
N LYS A 184 -4.51 -9.94 4.65
CA LYS A 184 -3.86 -11.26 4.71
C LYS A 184 -4.38 -12.18 3.60
N GLU A 185 -5.70 -12.26 3.40
CA GLU A 185 -6.29 -13.04 2.31
C GLU A 185 -5.73 -12.61 0.94
N LEU A 186 -5.63 -11.29 0.69
CA LEU A 186 -5.03 -10.76 -0.54
C LEU A 186 -3.54 -11.12 -0.68
N ALA A 187 -2.80 -11.13 0.43
CA ALA A 187 -1.40 -11.53 0.45
C ALA A 187 -1.22 -13.02 0.10
N ASP A 188 -2.09 -13.89 0.60
CA ASP A 188 -2.08 -15.32 0.34
C ASP A 188 -2.39 -15.66 -1.14
N GLU A 189 -3.07 -14.76 -1.87
CA GLU A 189 -3.32 -14.87 -3.30
C GLU A 189 -2.13 -14.48 -4.19
N GLY A 190 -1.03 -14.00 -3.60
CA GLY A 190 0.21 -13.68 -4.32
C GLY A 190 0.20 -12.33 -5.03
N ILE A 191 -0.68 -11.41 -4.65
CA ILE A 191 -0.63 -10.02 -5.13
C ILE A 191 0.64 -9.35 -4.59
N THR A 192 1.35 -8.59 -5.43
CA THR A 192 2.47 -7.76 -4.96
C THR A 192 1.95 -6.67 -4.04
N MET A 193 2.46 -6.60 -2.82
CA MET A 193 2.00 -5.65 -1.81
C MET A 193 3.15 -4.83 -1.23
N VAL A 194 2.95 -3.53 -1.11
CA VAL A 194 3.83 -2.64 -0.33
C VAL A 194 2.97 -1.97 0.73
N CYS A 195 3.26 -2.21 1.99
CA CYS A 195 2.45 -1.76 3.11
C CYS A 195 3.28 -0.93 4.09
N VAL A 196 2.91 0.33 4.28
CA VAL A 196 3.37 1.14 5.42
C VAL A 196 2.41 0.87 6.57
N THR A 197 2.91 0.38 7.70
CA THR A 197 2.07 0.07 8.85
C THR A 197 2.82 0.15 10.18
N HIS A 198 2.07 0.38 11.25
CA HIS A 198 2.52 0.25 12.64
C HIS A 198 2.09 -1.07 13.28
N GLU A 199 1.37 -1.92 12.53
CA GLU A 199 0.89 -3.22 12.99
C GLU A 199 2.00 -4.28 12.88
N MET A 200 2.90 -4.33 13.87
CA MET A 200 4.07 -5.24 13.84
C MET A 200 3.66 -6.72 13.86
N GLY A 201 2.54 -7.06 14.48
CA GLY A 201 1.97 -8.41 14.48
C GLY A 201 1.55 -8.86 13.08
N PHE A 202 0.97 -7.97 12.28
CA PHE A 202 0.66 -8.20 10.88
C PHE A 202 1.94 -8.33 10.04
N ALA A 203 2.88 -7.38 10.19
CA ALA A 203 4.14 -7.39 9.47
C ALA A 203 4.90 -8.71 9.68
N ARG A 204 4.95 -9.21 10.91
CA ARG A 204 5.60 -10.48 11.26
C ARG A 204 4.97 -11.70 10.56
N LYS A 205 3.65 -11.70 10.38
CA LYS A 205 2.90 -12.84 9.82
C LYS A 205 2.85 -12.85 8.30
N VAL A 206 2.83 -11.67 7.67
CA VAL A 206 2.49 -11.53 6.25
C VAL A 206 3.68 -11.15 5.38
N ALA A 207 4.63 -10.37 5.90
CA ALA A 207 5.73 -9.85 5.10
C ALA A 207 6.73 -10.94 4.67
N ASP A 208 7.23 -10.84 3.44
CA ASP A 208 8.42 -11.57 2.98
C ASP A 208 9.69 -10.84 3.40
N ARG A 209 9.68 -9.50 3.34
CA ARG A 209 10.73 -8.61 3.85
C ARG A 209 10.12 -7.42 4.56
N VAL A 210 10.86 -6.93 5.55
CA VAL A 210 10.53 -5.70 6.26
C VAL A 210 11.66 -4.70 6.05
N VAL A 211 11.30 -3.46 5.72
CA VAL A 211 12.19 -2.30 5.58
C VAL A 211 11.99 -1.41 6.80
N PHE A 212 13.04 -1.17 7.55
CA PHE A 212 13.04 -0.15 8.58
C PHE A 212 13.64 1.14 8.04
N MET A 213 12.86 2.23 8.11
CA MET A 213 13.27 3.57 7.68
C MET A 213 13.40 4.50 8.86
N ASP A 214 14.41 5.34 8.83
CA ASP A 214 14.58 6.46 9.76
C ASP A 214 15.26 7.65 9.07
N GLU A 215 14.89 8.87 9.42
CA GLU A 215 15.45 10.12 8.90
C GLU A 215 15.63 10.21 7.38
N GLY A 216 14.70 9.61 6.62
CA GLY A 216 14.69 9.58 5.15
C GLY A 216 15.56 8.50 4.52
N GLU A 217 16.17 7.62 5.29
CA GLU A 217 17.05 6.55 4.84
C GLU A 217 16.45 5.16 5.11
N ILE A 218 16.84 4.18 4.30
CA ILE A 218 16.64 2.78 4.61
C ILE A 218 17.77 2.34 5.53
N VAL A 219 17.45 2.04 6.79
CA VAL A 219 18.43 1.68 7.82
C VAL A 219 18.70 0.18 7.83
N GLU A 220 17.66 -0.63 7.64
CA GLU A 220 17.76 -2.09 7.65
C GLU A 220 16.68 -2.72 6.79
N ILE A 221 17.04 -3.81 6.07
CA ILE A 221 16.10 -4.66 5.32
C ILE A 221 16.39 -6.10 5.70
N ALA A 222 15.39 -6.81 6.20
CA ALA A 222 15.54 -8.22 6.55
C ALA A 222 14.19 -8.97 6.46
N PRO A 223 14.21 -10.30 6.39
CA PRO A 223 13.02 -11.11 6.66
C PRO A 223 12.46 -10.81 8.06
N PRO A 224 11.12 -10.94 8.27
CA PRO A 224 10.48 -10.58 9.55
C PRO A 224 11.15 -11.22 10.77
N ALA A 225 11.46 -12.51 10.73
CA ALA A 225 12.09 -13.19 11.85
C ALA A 225 13.44 -12.57 12.26
N LEU A 226 14.25 -12.17 11.28
CA LEU A 226 15.54 -11.54 11.57
C LEU A 226 15.36 -10.11 12.07
N LEU A 227 14.54 -9.31 11.39
CA LEU A 227 14.35 -7.90 11.77
C LEU A 227 13.74 -7.74 13.16
N PHE A 228 12.75 -8.57 13.53
CA PHE A 228 12.04 -8.45 14.80
C PHE A 228 12.75 -9.15 15.96
N ASP A 229 13.45 -10.27 15.71
CA ASP A 229 14.06 -11.08 16.78
C ASP A 229 15.56 -10.81 16.95
N GLN A 230 16.26 -10.46 15.86
CA GLN A 230 17.70 -10.27 15.82
C GLN A 230 18.12 -9.07 14.96
N PRO A 231 17.54 -7.86 15.18
CA PRO A 231 17.89 -6.68 14.41
C PRO A 231 19.38 -6.36 14.54
N GLN A 232 20.03 -6.09 13.41
CA GLN A 232 21.49 -5.85 13.37
C GLN A 232 21.84 -4.39 13.66
N ASN A 233 20.98 -3.46 13.25
CA ASN A 233 21.22 -2.04 13.45
C ASN A 233 20.73 -1.58 14.84
N THR A 234 21.58 -0.83 15.56
CA THR A 234 21.25 -0.30 16.89
C THR A 234 20.02 0.62 16.90
N ARG A 235 19.79 1.33 15.80
CA ARG A 235 18.62 2.21 15.66
C ARG A 235 17.33 1.39 15.50
N THR A 236 17.37 0.30 14.71
CA THR A 236 16.27 -0.67 14.59
C THR A 236 15.97 -1.29 15.96
N GLN A 237 16.99 -1.73 16.70
CA GLN A 237 16.84 -2.28 18.06
C GLN A 237 16.13 -1.31 18.99
N SER A 238 16.57 -0.04 18.99
CA SER A 238 16.01 0.99 19.84
C SER A 238 14.54 1.30 19.52
N PHE A 239 14.18 1.27 18.23
CA PHE A 239 12.81 1.47 17.76
C PHE A 239 11.91 0.30 18.17
N LEU A 240 12.34 -0.94 17.91
CA LEU A 240 11.55 -2.13 18.19
C LEU A 240 11.33 -2.32 19.70
N ARG A 241 12.33 -2.03 20.56
CA ARG A 241 12.14 -2.05 22.00
C ARG A 241 11.01 -1.14 22.48
N LYS A 242 10.87 0.06 21.89
CA LYS A 242 9.82 1.01 22.25
C LYS A 242 8.41 0.55 21.82
N ILE A 243 8.30 -0.16 20.69
CA ILE A 243 7.00 -0.57 20.13
C ILE A 243 6.56 -1.94 20.67
N LEU A 244 7.49 -2.87 20.91
CA LEU A 244 7.17 -4.22 21.37
C LEU A 244 7.10 -4.34 22.89
N SER A 245 7.40 -3.27 23.65
CA SER A 245 7.33 -3.22 25.12
C SER A 245 5.94 -2.88 25.66
N TYR A 246 4.90 -2.84 24.82
CA TYR A 246 3.51 -2.61 25.20
C TYR A 246 2.67 -3.85 25.03
#